data_956857cc68a9bfc4adeb16f250880181
#
_entry.id   956857cc68a9bfc4adeb16f250880181
#
_cell.length_a   1.000
_cell.length_b   1.000
_cell.length_c   1.000
_cell.angle_alpha   90.00
_cell.angle_beta   90.00
_cell.angle_gamma   90.00
#
_symmetry.space_group_name_H-M   'P 1'
#
loop_
_entity.id
_entity.type
_entity.pdbx_description
1 polymer ?
#
loop_
_entity_poly.entity_id
_entity_poly.type
_entity_poly.pdbx_seq_one_letter_code
_entity_poly.pdbx_strand_id
1 'polypeptide(L)'
;MTDVAGLGGGYGDSEPDAAPTVAAVLDAVRPGDREAQLVVISGPPGVGKSLLASSLCKTCGTTSIDKDWSAGGFILEASAQVEDGQNAAYDGPRYWQRLRPLEYAGAMTTACANLVGRRTVTLTGGWGPELAIDALWTGLEERLAPTRLVVLHLDAPTVEIWRQRMAKRGSRSDLPWFGRFAEVVTSHSVWSGAHRLASDGPPHAILQAAIAAIPTHP
;
A
#
# COMPACT_ATOMS: atom_id res chain seq x y z
N MET A 1 -3.14 17.21 -19.67
CA MET A 1 -4.04 16.07 -19.39
C MET A 1 -3.36 15.26 -18.32
N THR A 2 -3.85 15.29 -17.10
CA THR A 2 -3.24 14.51 -16.02
C THR A 2 -3.62 13.06 -16.27
N ASP A 3 -2.67 12.26 -16.65
CA ASP A 3 -2.88 10.85 -16.92
C ASP A 3 -3.31 10.14 -15.63
N VAL A 4 -4.23 9.19 -15.74
CA VAL A 4 -4.66 8.31 -14.65
C VAL A 4 -3.44 7.64 -14.00
N ALA A 5 -2.44 7.35 -14.78
CA ALA A 5 -1.15 6.86 -14.38
C ALA A 5 -0.44 7.77 -13.36
N GLY A 6 -0.51 9.08 -13.48
CA GLY A 6 0.04 10.03 -12.51
C GLY A 6 -0.59 9.96 -11.12
N LEU A 7 -1.61 9.12 -10.91
CA LEU A 7 -2.25 8.90 -9.62
C LEU A 7 -1.71 7.75 -8.78
N GLY A 8 -0.62 7.20 -9.16
CA GLY A 8 -0.06 6.12 -8.36
C GLY A 8 -0.13 4.79 -9.07
N GLY A 9 0.38 4.80 -10.25
CA GLY A 9 0.93 3.65 -10.86
C GLY A 9 0.06 2.94 -11.87
N GLY A 10 0.34 3.17 -13.14
CA GLY A 10 0.09 2.21 -14.20
C GLY A 10 -1.36 1.84 -14.47
N TYR A 11 -2.29 2.69 -14.10
CA TYR A 11 -3.69 2.53 -14.49
C TYR A 11 -3.96 3.16 -15.88
N GLY A 12 -2.89 3.31 -16.67
CA GLY A 12 -2.96 3.76 -18.05
C GLY A 12 -3.34 2.65 -19.03
N ASP A 13 -2.96 2.81 -20.29
CA ASP A 13 -3.28 1.87 -21.36
C ASP A 13 -2.44 0.57 -21.32
N SER A 14 -1.40 0.50 -20.50
CA SER A 14 -0.58 -0.70 -20.28
C SER A 14 -0.88 -1.34 -18.94
N GLU A 15 -1.03 -2.65 -18.93
CA GLU A 15 -1.21 -3.43 -17.72
C GLU A 15 0.06 -3.31 -16.84
N PRO A 16 -0.09 -2.99 -15.54
CA PRO A 16 1.06 -2.84 -14.65
C PRO A 16 1.78 -4.17 -14.44
N ASP A 17 3.10 -4.16 -14.61
CA ASP A 17 3.93 -5.33 -14.34
C ASP A 17 4.29 -5.38 -12.83
N ALA A 18 3.61 -6.23 -12.10
CA ALA A 18 3.83 -6.43 -10.65
C ALA A 18 4.97 -7.42 -10.35
N ALA A 19 5.40 -8.23 -11.30
CA ALA A 19 6.36 -9.31 -11.05
C ALA A 19 7.70 -8.83 -10.48
N PRO A 20 8.32 -7.73 -10.95
CA PRO A 20 9.55 -7.21 -10.36
C PRO A 20 9.37 -6.78 -8.90
N THR A 21 8.23 -6.18 -8.56
CA THR A 21 7.92 -5.77 -7.18
C THR A 21 7.73 -6.98 -6.28
N VAL A 22 7.01 -8.00 -6.73
CA VAL A 22 6.82 -9.26 -5.99
C VAL A 22 8.17 -9.91 -5.68
N ALA A 23 9.02 -10.06 -6.68
CA ALA A 23 10.35 -10.64 -6.50
C ALA A 23 11.19 -9.83 -5.49
N ALA A 24 11.26 -8.52 -5.65
CA ALA A 24 12.05 -7.64 -4.78
C ALA A 24 11.54 -7.64 -3.33
N VAL A 25 10.24 -7.66 -3.11
CA VAL A 25 9.64 -7.73 -1.76
C VAL A 25 9.96 -9.06 -1.11
N LEU A 26 9.78 -10.18 -1.82
CA LEU A 26 10.10 -11.51 -1.29
C LEU A 26 11.59 -11.68 -0.98
N ASP A 27 12.47 -11.06 -1.75
CA ASP A 27 13.91 -11.08 -1.47
C ASP A 27 14.31 -10.17 -0.31
N ALA A 28 13.54 -9.13 -0.03
CA ALA A 28 13.78 -8.18 1.06
C ALA A 28 13.29 -8.69 2.40
N VAL A 29 12.29 -9.57 2.44
CA VAL A 29 11.70 -10.03 3.70
C VAL A 29 12.68 -10.86 4.51
N ARG A 30 12.67 -10.63 5.83
CA ARG A 30 13.43 -11.40 6.82
C ARG A 30 12.52 -11.69 8.00
N PRO A 31 12.60 -12.88 8.59
CA PRO A 31 11.84 -13.21 9.79
C PRO A 31 12.25 -12.28 10.93
N GLY A 32 11.29 -11.92 11.74
CA GLY A 32 11.50 -11.24 13.01
C GLY A 32 11.25 -12.20 14.19
N ASP A 33 11.02 -11.63 15.36
CA ASP A 33 10.72 -12.41 16.55
C ASP A 33 9.33 -13.05 16.47
N ARG A 34 9.17 -14.19 17.13
CA ARG A 34 7.91 -14.97 17.15
C ARG A 34 6.71 -14.15 17.64
N GLU A 35 6.96 -13.27 18.60
CA GLU A 35 5.92 -12.44 19.20
C GLU A 35 5.68 -11.14 18.43
N ALA A 36 6.52 -10.84 17.45
CA ALA A 36 6.31 -9.69 16.58
C ALA A 36 5.23 -9.98 15.53
N GLN A 37 4.62 -8.94 15.00
CA GLN A 37 3.70 -9.07 13.88
C GLN A 37 3.83 -7.92 12.88
N LEU A 38 3.71 -8.25 11.60
CA LEU A 38 3.65 -7.32 10.50
C LEU A 38 2.19 -7.14 10.08
N VAL A 39 1.72 -5.91 10.12
CA VAL A 39 0.39 -5.53 9.64
C VAL A 39 0.55 -4.71 8.35
N VAL A 40 0.26 -5.30 7.22
CA VAL A 40 0.24 -4.58 5.93
C VAL A 40 -1.10 -3.87 5.80
N ILE A 41 -1.05 -2.55 5.57
CA ILE A 41 -2.24 -1.72 5.33
C ILE A 41 -2.27 -1.35 3.85
N SER A 42 -3.20 -1.94 3.12
CA SER A 42 -3.35 -1.80 1.68
C SER A 42 -4.65 -1.07 1.30
N GLY A 43 -4.76 -0.71 0.03
CA GLY A 43 -5.96 -0.09 -0.53
C GLY A 43 -5.63 1.08 -1.45
N PRO A 44 -6.59 1.56 -2.24
CA PRO A 44 -6.37 2.61 -3.21
C PRO A 44 -6.00 3.97 -2.58
N PRO A 45 -5.53 4.95 -3.36
CA PRO A 45 -5.26 6.28 -2.85
C PRO A 45 -6.53 6.95 -2.30
N GLY A 46 -6.41 7.72 -1.22
CA GLY A 46 -7.52 8.49 -0.65
C GLY A 46 -8.48 7.72 0.26
N VAL A 47 -8.31 6.41 0.46
CA VAL A 47 -9.21 5.61 1.34
C VAL A 47 -8.94 5.77 2.84
N GLY A 48 -7.79 6.35 3.23
CA GLY A 48 -7.49 6.62 4.64
C GLY A 48 -6.42 5.73 5.27
N LYS A 49 -5.59 5.03 4.48
CA LYS A 49 -4.52 4.16 4.99
C LYS A 49 -3.61 4.81 6.03
N SER A 50 -3.04 5.97 5.70
CA SER A 50 -2.12 6.68 6.61
C SER A 50 -2.84 7.20 7.87
N LEU A 51 -4.15 7.52 7.77
CA LEU A 51 -4.95 7.87 8.93
C LEU A 51 -5.14 6.67 9.85
N LEU A 52 -5.46 5.49 9.29
CA LEU A 52 -5.58 4.25 10.06
C LEU A 52 -4.24 3.88 10.72
N ALA A 53 -3.13 3.92 9.99
CA ALA A 53 -1.80 3.63 10.52
C ALA A 53 -1.44 4.57 11.69
N SER A 54 -1.69 5.89 11.53
CA SER A 54 -1.49 6.87 12.60
C SER A 54 -2.38 6.61 13.81
N SER A 55 -3.63 6.19 13.59
CA SER A 55 -4.56 5.86 14.67
C SER A 55 -4.14 4.60 15.43
N LEU A 56 -3.68 3.55 14.72
CA LEU A 56 -3.12 2.35 15.33
C LEU A 56 -1.85 2.67 16.14
N CYS A 57 -0.98 3.53 15.61
CA CYS A 57 0.20 3.99 16.34
C CYS A 57 -0.18 4.66 17.66
N LYS A 58 -1.13 5.59 17.65
CA LYS A 58 -1.58 6.34 18.84
C LYS A 58 -2.30 5.45 19.85
N THR A 59 -3.11 4.50 19.40
CA THR A 59 -3.99 3.70 20.25
C THR A 59 -3.32 2.42 20.72
N CYS A 60 -2.55 1.76 19.86
CA CYS A 60 -1.97 0.44 20.11
C CYS A 60 -0.44 0.45 20.22
N GLY A 61 0.21 1.60 20.05
CA GLY A 61 1.67 1.71 20.12
C GLY A 61 2.40 1.02 18.97
N THR A 62 1.77 0.89 17.80
CA THR A 62 2.41 0.24 16.64
C THR A 62 3.53 1.12 16.07
N THR A 63 4.56 0.50 15.49
CA THR A 63 5.55 1.21 14.68
C THR A 63 4.99 1.36 13.27
N SER A 64 4.92 2.60 12.76
CA SER A 64 4.35 2.85 11.44
C SER A 64 5.42 3.16 10.39
N ILE A 65 5.39 2.42 9.29
CA ILE A 65 6.23 2.62 8.11
C ILE A 65 5.32 2.86 6.92
N ASP A 66 5.49 4.01 6.28
CA ASP A 66 4.77 4.37 5.07
C ASP A 66 5.79 4.41 3.91
N LYS A 67 5.53 3.63 2.86
CA LYS A 67 6.44 3.53 1.72
C LYS A 67 6.66 4.88 1.02
N ASP A 68 5.59 5.70 0.92
CA ASP A 68 5.66 7.00 0.27
C ASP A 68 6.55 7.98 1.07
N TRP A 69 6.49 7.91 2.40
CA TRP A 69 7.36 8.72 3.26
C TRP A 69 8.81 8.23 3.24
N SER A 70 9.01 6.93 3.07
CA SER A 70 10.34 6.33 3.06
C SER A 70 11.10 6.59 1.76
N ALA A 71 10.41 6.62 0.62
CA ALA A 71 11.05 6.64 -0.70
C ALA A 71 10.51 7.71 -1.66
N GLY A 72 9.38 8.35 -1.36
CA GLY A 72 8.70 9.28 -2.28
C GLY A 72 9.59 10.39 -2.81
N GLY A 73 10.43 10.99 -1.98
CA GLY A 73 11.38 12.02 -2.40
C GLY A 73 12.40 11.51 -3.42
N PHE A 74 12.92 10.30 -3.21
CA PHE A 74 13.86 9.68 -4.16
C PHE A 74 13.18 9.30 -5.47
N ILE A 75 11.92 8.85 -5.43
CA ILE A 75 11.13 8.54 -6.63
C ILE A 75 10.91 9.80 -7.46
N LEU A 76 10.53 10.92 -6.81
CA LEU A 76 10.34 12.21 -7.48
C LEU A 76 11.64 12.70 -8.13
N GLU A 77 12.77 12.66 -7.42
CA GLU A 77 14.07 13.05 -7.93
C GLU A 77 14.52 12.16 -9.10
N ALA A 78 14.41 10.84 -8.95
CA ALA A 78 14.74 9.89 -10.02
C ALA A 78 13.88 10.08 -11.28
N SER A 79 12.67 10.60 -11.13
CA SER A 79 11.75 10.88 -12.25
C SER A 79 12.06 12.23 -12.89
N ALA A 80 12.47 13.22 -12.11
CA ALA A 80 12.85 14.54 -12.63
C ALA A 80 14.10 14.49 -13.52
N GLN A 81 14.94 13.48 -13.38
CA GLN A 81 16.15 13.28 -14.18
C GLN A 81 15.89 12.65 -15.56
N VAL A 82 14.64 12.32 -15.91
CA VAL A 82 14.28 11.81 -17.23
C VAL A 82 13.89 12.96 -18.13
N GLU A 83 14.63 13.15 -19.23
CA GLU A 83 14.53 14.30 -20.14
C GLU A 83 13.18 14.45 -20.89
N ASP A 84 12.30 13.49 -20.83
CA ASP A 84 11.08 13.43 -21.66
C ASP A 84 9.87 14.21 -21.14
N GLY A 85 10.01 15.09 -20.17
CA GLY A 85 8.95 16.07 -19.80
C GLY A 85 7.59 15.48 -19.39
N GLN A 86 7.43 14.18 -19.41
CA GLN A 86 6.26 13.48 -18.87
C GLN A 86 6.52 13.14 -17.43
N ASN A 87 5.94 13.89 -16.53
CA ASN A 87 6.01 13.72 -15.07
C ASN A 87 5.30 12.46 -14.60
N ALA A 88 5.79 11.32 -15.03
CA ALA A 88 5.28 10.03 -14.63
C ALA A 88 6.11 9.44 -13.50
N ALA A 89 6.25 10.17 -12.38
CA ALA A 89 7.01 9.72 -11.22
C ALA A 89 6.58 8.33 -10.74
N TYR A 90 5.31 8.03 -10.88
CA TYR A 90 4.68 6.77 -10.44
C TYR A 90 4.05 6.01 -11.61
N ASP A 91 4.57 6.17 -12.81
CA ASP A 91 4.04 5.57 -14.03
C ASP A 91 5.13 5.10 -15.00
N GLY A 92 4.69 4.33 -15.98
CA GLY A 92 5.53 3.84 -17.06
C GLY A 92 6.47 2.69 -16.68
N PRO A 93 7.13 2.11 -17.69
CA PRO A 93 7.96 0.91 -17.51
C PRO A 93 9.09 1.09 -16.50
N ARG A 94 9.72 2.27 -16.46
CA ARG A 94 10.82 2.53 -15.51
C ARG A 94 10.34 2.45 -14.06
N TYR A 95 9.17 3.04 -13.76
CA TYR A 95 8.61 2.96 -12.41
C TYR A 95 8.31 1.51 -12.05
N TRP A 96 7.55 0.81 -12.87
CA TRP A 96 7.12 -0.56 -12.61
C TRP A 96 8.26 -1.56 -12.52
N GLN A 97 9.26 -1.44 -13.40
CA GLN A 97 10.35 -2.40 -13.47
C GLN A 97 11.52 -2.09 -12.53
N ARG A 98 11.71 -0.83 -12.13
CA ARG A 98 12.92 -0.42 -11.40
C ARG A 98 12.64 0.34 -10.10
N LEU A 99 11.81 1.37 -10.13
CA LEU A 99 11.64 2.24 -8.96
C LEU A 99 10.66 1.64 -7.93
N ARG A 100 9.54 1.14 -8.38
CA ARG A 100 8.54 0.48 -7.51
C ARG A 100 9.09 -0.72 -6.76
N PRO A 101 9.85 -1.65 -7.36
CA PRO A 101 10.52 -2.73 -6.63
C PRO A 101 11.39 -2.23 -5.49
N LEU A 102 12.19 -1.19 -5.72
CA LEU A 102 13.06 -0.61 -4.69
C LEU A 102 12.27 0.08 -3.57
N GLU A 103 11.22 0.80 -3.92
CA GLU A 103 10.33 1.47 -2.97
C GLU A 103 9.69 0.47 -2.00
N TYR A 104 9.10 -0.60 -2.53
CA TYR A 104 8.43 -1.61 -1.71
C TYR A 104 9.42 -2.51 -0.95
N ALA A 105 10.52 -2.91 -1.57
CA ALA A 105 11.56 -3.70 -0.92
C ALA A 105 12.25 -2.93 0.20
N GLY A 106 12.56 -1.65 0.00
CA GLY A 106 13.14 -0.79 1.03
C GLY A 106 12.23 -0.62 2.23
N ALA A 107 10.94 -0.38 1.99
CA ALA A 107 9.94 -0.29 3.05
C ALA A 107 9.77 -1.63 3.79
N MET A 108 9.77 -2.76 3.08
CA MET A 108 9.72 -4.10 3.68
C MET A 108 10.96 -4.39 4.53
N THR A 109 12.16 -4.07 4.03
CA THR A 109 13.41 -4.21 4.79
C THR A 109 13.35 -3.43 6.10
N THR A 110 12.87 -2.18 6.04
CA THR A 110 12.72 -1.34 7.23
C THR A 110 11.68 -1.92 8.20
N ALA A 111 10.58 -2.45 7.67
CA ALA A 111 9.57 -3.11 8.49
C ALA A 111 10.15 -4.33 9.20
N CYS A 112 10.85 -5.22 8.48
CA CYS A 112 11.47 -6.42 9.05
C CYS A 112 12.50 -6.09 10.13
N ALA A 113 13.32 -5.05 9.94
CA ALA A 113 14.28 -4.60 10.95
C ALA A 113 13.64 -4.13 12.27
N ASN A 114 12.34 -3.85 12.24
CA ASN A 114 11.57 -3.44 13.43
C ASN A 114 10.73 -4.55 14.04
N LEU A 115 10.72 -5.77 13.47
CA LEU A 115 9.97 -6.92 13.99
C LEU A 115 10.73 -7.59 15.15
N VAL A 116 10.84 -6.88 16.26
CA VAL A 116 11.59 -7.31 17.45
C VAL A 116 10.69 -7.33 18.70
N GLY A 117 10.89 -8.33 19.54
CA GLY A 117 10.08 -8.54 20.75
C GLY A 117 8.60 -8.72 20.42
N ARG A 118 7.73 -8.05 21.17
CA ARG A 118 6.26 -8.05 20.99
C ARG A 118 5.78 -6.89 20.12
N ARG A 119 6.62 -6.39 19.21
CA ARG A 119 6.27 -5.20 18.44
C ARG A 119 5.33 -5.51 17.28
N THR A 120 4.30 -4.68 17.14
CA THR A 120 3.47 -4.65 15.95
C THR A 120 3.99 -3.54 15.02
N VAL A 121 4.36 -3.91 13.80
CA VAL A 121 4.81 -2.98 12.76
C VAL A 121 3.72 -2.86 11.71
N THR A 122 3.28 -1.63 11.40
CA THR A 122 2.38 -1.37 10.26
C THR A 122 3.19 -0.93 9.05
N LEU A 123 2.96 -1.56 7.91
CA LEU A 123 3.54 -1.20 6.61
C LEU A 123 2.43 -0.74 5.67
N THR A 124 2.43 0.56 5.37
CA THR A 124 1.40 1.19 4.55
C THR A 124 1.84 1.33 3.10
N GLY A 125 1.01 0.88 2.17
CA GLY A 125 1.23 0.99 0.72
C GLY A 125 -0.05 0.79 -0.08
N GLY A 126 -0.04 1.11 -1.37
CA GLY A 126 -1.17 0.85 -2.27
C GLY A 126 -1.39 -0.63 -2.53
N TRP A 127 -0.30 -1.33 -2.79
CA TRP A 127 -0.25 -2.75 -3.17
C TRP A 127 -1.10 -3.11 -4.40
N GLY A 128 -1.59 -2.17 -5.14
CA GLY A 128 -2.38 -2.28 -6.38
C GLY A 128 -2.51 -3.68 -6.97
N PRO A 129 -1.83 -3.97 -8.10
CA PRO A 129 -1.93 -5.28 -8.74
C PRO A 129 -1.30 -6.43 -7.92
N GLU A 130 -0.38 -6.13 -7.00
CA GLU A 130 0.23 -7.15 -6.13
C GLU A 130 -0.80 -7.79 -5.18
N LEU A 131 -1.92 -7.10 -4.89
CA LEU A 131 -3.00 -7.66 -4.07
C LEU A 131 -3.65 -8.90 -4.68
N ALA A 132 -3.61 -9.04 -6.00
CA ALA A 132 -4.17 -10.18 -6.72
C ALA A 132 -3.21 -11.37 -6.83
N ILE A 133 -1.97 -11.24 -6.34
CA ILE A 133 -0.92 -12.25 -6.54
C ILE A 133 -0.78 -13.09 -5.27
N ASP A 134 -1.49 -14.20 -5.20
CA ASP A 134 -1.47 -15.11 -4.04
C ASP A 134 -0.05 -15.55 -3.67
N ALA A 135 0.82 -15.79 -4.66
CA ALA A 135 2.20 -16.20 -4.43
C ALA A 135 3.02 -15.17 -3.63
N LEU A 136 2.71 -13.87 -3.73
CA LEU A 136 3.34 -12.85 -2.87
C LEU A 136 2.97 -13.07 -1.41
N TRP A 137 1.68 -13.17 -1.12
CA TRP A 137 1.17 -13.20 0.26
C TRP A 137 1.53 -14.51 0.95
N THR A 138 1.36 -15.64 0.27
CA THR A 138 1.81 -16.94 0.77
C THR A 138 3.32 -16.96 0.99
N GLY A 139 4.10 -16.44 0.05
CA GLY A 139 5.55 -16.32 0.19
C GLY A 139 5.98 -15.39 1.33
N LEU A 140 5.21 -14.34 1.63
CA LEU A 140 5.44 -13.47 2.79
C LEU A 140 5.15 -14.22 4.10
N GLU A 141 4.03 -14.95 4.19
CA GLU A 141 3.71 -15.76 5.38
C GLU A 141 4.81 -16.78 5.69
N GLU A 142 5.27 -17.50 4.65
CA GLU A 142 6.34 -18.50 4.80
C GLU A 142 7.68 -17.88 5.24
N ARG A 143 8.09 -16.78 4.60
CA ARG A 143 9.39 -16.16 4.86
C ARG A 143 9.43 -15.32 6.13
N LEU A 144 8.30 -14.79 6.58
CA LEU A 144 8.18 -14.10 7.87
C LEU A 144 8.13 -15.05 9.05
N ALA A 145 7.74 -16.31 8.86
CA ALA A 145 7.62 -17.25 9.96
C ALA A 145 8.90 -17.28 10.83
N PRO A 146 8.80 -17.21 12.16
CA PRO A 146 7.58 -17.34 12.97
C PRO A 146 6.81 -16.03 13.25
N THR A 147 7.22 -14.90 12.70
CA THR A 147 6.51 -13.62 12.79
C THR A 147 5.16 -13.72 12.08
N ARG A 148 4.11 -13.17 12.67
CA ARG A 148 2.77 -13.20 12.09
C ARG A 148 2.59 -12.10 11.03
N LEU A 149 1.99 -12.45 9.89
CA LEU A 149 1.51 -11.50 8.89
C LEU A 149 0.01 -11.27 9.08
N VAL A 150 -0.42 -10.01 9.00
CA VAL A 150 -1.83 -9.59 8.90
C VAL A 150 -1.95 -8.61 7.74
N VAL A 151 -2.88 -8.84 6.83
CA VAL A 151 -3.14 -7.92 5.72
C VAL A 151 -4.50 -7.28 5.92
N LEU A 152 -4.52 -5.96 6.05
CA LEU A 152 -5.72 -5.13 6.12
C LEU A 152 -5.90 -4.43 4.78
N HIS A 153 -7.02 -4.63 4.13
CA HIS A 153 -7.37 -3.92 2.91
C HIS A 153 -8.52 -2.94 3.15
N LEU A 154 -8.26 -1.65 2.95
CA LEU A 154 -9.31 -0.64 2.96
C LEU A 154 -9.95 -0.60 1.58
N ASP A 155 -11.21 -1.02 1.52
CA ASP A 155 -12.00 -0.96 0.29
C ASP A 155 -12.23 0.49 -0.13
N ALA A 156 -12.33 0.73 -1.43
CA ALA A 156 -12.77 2.02 -1.93
C ALA A 156 -14.19 2.33 -1.42
N PRO A 157 -14.46 3.56 -0.96
CA PRO A 157 -15.83 3.96 -0.66
C PRO A 157 -16.63 4.13 -1.96
N THR A 158 -17.89 4.57 -1.87
CA THR A 158 -18.62 4.95 -3.08
C THR A 158 -17.82 5.97 -3.90
N VAL A 159 -17.98 5.93 -5.22
CA VAL A 159 -17.25 6.82 -6.16
C VAL A 159 -17.39 8.29 -5.77
N GLU A 160 -18.57 8.68 -5.30
CA GLU A 160 -18.83 10.07 -4.89
C GLU A 160 -18.04 10.47 -3.64
N ILE A 161 -18.06 9.66 -2.59
CA ILE A 161 -17.28 9.90 -1.36
C ILE A 161 -15.79 9.90 -1.69
N TRP A 162 -15.35 8.98 -2.53
CA TRP A 162 -13.94 8.88 -2.91
C TRP A 162 -13.48 10.11 -3.68
N ARG A 163 -14.28 10.56 -4.67
CA ARG A 163 -14.01 11.79 -5.43
C ARG A 163 -13.87 13.01 -4.52
N GLN A 164 -14.79 13.17 -3.56
CA GLN A 164 -14.73 14.26 -2.58
C GLN A 164 -13.46 14.21 -1.73
N ARG A 165 -13.06 13.02 -1.27
CA ARG A 165 -11.80 12.84 -0.51
C ARG A 165 -10.57 13.18 -1.34
N MET A 166 -10.54 12.77 -2.61
CA MET A 166 -9.44 13.08 -3.51
C MET A 166 -9.36 14.58 -3.80
N ALA A 167 -10.48 15.23 -4.09
CA ALA A 167 -10.55 16.67 -4.28
C ALA A 167 -10.06 17.45 -3.05
N LYS A 168 -10.49 17.04 -1.85
CA LYS A 168 -10.06 17.68 -0.58
C LYS A 168 -8.55 17.54 -0.33
N ARG A 169 -7.90 16.51 -0.86
CA ARG A 169 -6.45 16.33 -0.76
C ARG A 169 -5.65 17.34 -1.59
N GLY A 170 -6.28 18.07 -2.50
CA GLY A 170 -5.64 19.09 -3.33
C GLY A 170 -4.71 18.54 -4.40
N SER A 171 -4.55 17.22 -4.51
CA SER A 171 -3.77 16.58 -5.55
C SER A 171 -4.62 15.59 -6.34
N ARG A 172 -4.51 15.62 -7.68
CA ARG A 172 -5.08 14.58 -8.53
C ARG A 172 -6.61 14.51 -8.52
N SER A 173 -7.25 15.67 -8.43
CA SER A 173 -8.70 15.81 -8.48
C SER A 173 -9.23 16.03 -9.88
N ASP A 174 -8.54 15.55 -10.91
CA ASP A 174 -9.02 15.70 -12.28
C ASP A 174 -10.26 14.81 -12.46
N LEU A 175 -11.41 15.43 -12.28
CA LEU A 175 -12.72 14.77 -12.20
C LEU A 175 -13.11 14.00 -13.48
N PRO A 176 -12.72 14.40 -14.71
CA PRO A 176 -13.14 13.68 -15.91
C PRO A 176 -12.64 12.24 -15.99
N TRP A 177 -11.45 11.93 -15.50
CA TRP A 177 -10.90 10.57 -15.55
C TRP A 177 -11.13 9.76 -14.27
N PHE A 178 -11.61 10.39 -13.19
CA PHE A 178 -11.76 9.71 -11.90
C PHE A 178 -12.71 8.51 -11.97
N GLY A 179 -13.76 8.56 -12.79
CA GLY A 179 -14.67 7.43 -13.01
C GLY A 179 -13.91 6.20 -13.54
N ARG A 180 -13.12 6.37 -14.61
CA ARG A 180 -12.30 5.29 -15.19
C ARG A 180 -11.28 4.76 -14.18
N PHE A 181 -10.62 5.65 -13.46
CA PHE A 181 -9.70 5.27 -12.40
C PHE A 181 -10.38 4.40 -11.34
N ALA A 182 -11.56 4.81 -10.88
CA ALA A 182 -12.33 4.07 -9.89
C ALA A 182 -12.71 2.66 -10.41
N GLU A 183 -13.15 2.55 -11.66
CA GLU A 183 -13.47 1.27 -12.30
C GLU A 183 -12.25 0.35 -12.34
N VAL A 184 -11.11 0.83 -12.82
CA VAL A 184 -9.87 0.04 -12.92
C VAL A 184 -9.42 -0.43 -11.55
N VAL A 185 -9.38 0.47 -10.57
CA VAL A 185 -8.91 0.14 -9.22
C VAL A 185 -9.83 -0.86 -8.53
N THR A 186 -11.14 -0.73 -8.68
CA THR A 186 -12.11 -1.64 -8.05
C THR A 186 -12.24 -2.98 -8.77
N SER A 187 -11.75 -3.09 -10.02
CA SER A 187 -11.73 -4.37 -10.74
C SER A 187 -10.64 -5.32 -10.28
N HIS A 188 -9.61 -4.83 -9.59
CA HIS A 188 -8.55 -5.69 -9.08
C HIS A 188 -9.06 -6.57 -7.95
N SER A 189 -8.76 -7.87 -8.03
CA SER A 189 -9.03 -8.79 -6.94
C SER A 189 -8.12 -8.50 -5.75
N VAL A 190 -8.64 -8.80 -4.57
CA VAL A 190 -7.91 -8.69 -3.30
C VAL A 190 -7.62 -10.10 -2.82
N TRP A 191 -6.41 -10.34 -2.34
CA TRP A 191 -6.02 -11.61 -1.76
C TRP A 191 -7.05 -12.10 -0.72
N SER A 192 -7.43 -13.37 -0.83
CA SER A 192 -8.51 -13.94 0.01
C SER A 192 -8.19 -13.98 1.51
N GLY A 193 -6.90 -13.97 1.88
CA GLY A 193 -6.44 -13.91 3.28
C GLY A 193 -6.46 -12.50 3.87
N ALA A 194 -6.75 -11.46 3.08
CA ALA A 194 -6.82 -10.09 3.60
C ALA A 194 -8.13 -9.83 4.35
N HIS A 195 -8.03 -9.13 5.48
CA HIS A 195 -9.17 -8.58 6.20
C HIS A 195 -9.65 -7.32 5.48
N ARG A 196 -10.82 -7.37 4.85
CA ARG A 196 -11.39 -6.23 4.14
C ARG A 196 -12.12 -5.30 5.12
N LEU A 197 -11.81 -4.02 5.03
CA LEU A 197 -12.36 -2.96 5.87
C LEU A 197 -13.08 -1.94 4.99
N ALA A 198 -14.37 -1.73 5.23
CA ALA A 198 -15.11 -0.67 4.58
C ALA A 198 -14.54 0.70 4.99
N SER A 199 -14.24 1.55 4.02
CA SER A 199 -13.60 2.85 4.29
C SER A 199 -14.58 4.04 4.30
N ASP A 200 -15.87 3.83 4.09
CA ASP A 200 -16.92 4.85 4.07
C ASP A 200 -17.42 5.25 5.46
N GLY A 201 -17.15 4.42 6.45
CA GLY A 201 -17.52 4.66 7.84
C GLY A 201 -16.69 5.74 8.54
N PRO A 202 -17.08 6.12 9.76
CA PRO A 202 -16.32 7.06 10.56
C PRO A 202 -14.97 6.46 10.98
N PRO A 203 -13.90 7.29 11.13
CA PRO A 203 -12.54 6.79 11.38
C PRO A 203 -12.42 5.87 12.61
N HIS A 204 -13.20 6.12 13.67
CA HIS A 204 -13.17 5.27 14.86
C HIS A 204 -13.70 3.87 14.62
N ALA A 205 -14.73 3.71 13.78
CA ALA A 205 -15.27 2.39 13.44
C ALA A 205 -14.29 1.58 12.60
N ILE A 206 -13.59 2.23 11.65
CA ILE A 206 -12.53 1.61 10.85
C ILE A 206 -11.39 1.16 11.77
N LEU A 207 -10.99 2.00 12.72
CA LEU A 207 -9.97 1.65 13.72
C LEU A 207 -10.37 0.45 14.56
N GLN A 208 -11.60 0.39 15.06
CA GLN A 208 -12.10 -0.74 15.85
C GLN A 208 -12.12 -2.04 15.04
N ALA A 209 -12.57 -1.99 13.79
CA ALA A 209 -12.54 -3.13 12.89
C ALA A 209 -11.10 -3.61 12.61
N ALA A 210 -10.16 -2.68 12.43
CA ALA A 210 -8.75 -3.01 12.25
C ALA A 210 -8.15 -3.67 13.52
N ILE A 211 -8.43 -3.12 14.70
CA ILE A 211 -7.97 -3.70 15.98
C ILE A 211 -8.54 -5.11 16.16
N ALA A 212 -9.81 -5.34 15.83
CA ALA A 212 -10.44 -6.66 15.93
C ALA A 212 -9.82 -7.69 14.96
N ALA A 213 -9.31 -7.25 13.82
CA ALA A 213 -8.63 -8.09 12.83
C ALA A 213 -7.16 -8.39 13.19
N ILE A 214 -6.53 -7.57 14.05
CA ILE A 214 -5.15 -7.77 14.50
C ILE A 214 -5.18 -8.65 15.75
N PRO A 215 -4.65 -9.88 15.67
CA PRO A 215 -4.64 -10.74 16.85
C PRO A 215 -3.84 -10.12 18.00
N THR A 216 -4.35 -10.24 19.21
CA THR A 216 -3.58 -9.89 20.42
C THR A 216 -2.35 -10.79 20.53
N HIS A 217 -1.26 -10.24 21.04
CA HIS A 217 -0.09 -11.04 21.35
C HIS A 217 -0.47 -12.12 22.37
N PRO A 218 0.01 -13.35 22.18
CA PRO A 218 -0.22 -14.43 23.16
C PRO A 218 0.38 -14.12 24.53
#